data_125b29acad53b2c159f92ded87313bc3
#
_entry.id   125b29acad53b2c159f92ded87313bc3
#
_cell.length_a   1.000
_cell.length_b   1.000
_cell.length_c   1.000
_cell.angle_alpha   90.00
_cell.angle_beta   90.00
_cell.angle_gamma   90.00
#
_symmetry.space_group_name_H-M   'P 1'
#
loop_
_entity.id
_entity.type
_entity.pdbx_description
1 polymer ?
#
loop_
_entity_poly.entity_id
_entity_poly.type
_entity_poly.pdbx_seq_one_letter_code
_entity_poly.pdbx_strand_id
1 'polypeptide(L)'
;CKLVNYFGPSVGFELSVVCYPADMEEYRKILAIPAQGDQFDVIRKEYSDMLVRQVSKSHYERRICVTFTIEAENIKQARSRLSQIESDVINHFRALAVEAAPMNGYERLAVFHKCLHLEEPRKFRFNWDSLNKTGLSSKDYIAPSSFLFKEGRYFRVGPSVGAVSFLQIQATKLYDTLLNALLNIES
;
A
#
# COMPACT_ATOMS: atom_id res chain seq x y z
N CYS A 1 -5.96 18.89 8.33
CA CYS A 1 -7.28 19.27 8.89
C CYS A 1 -8.26 19.85 7.86
N LYS A 2 -7.85 20.69 6.88
CA LYS A 2 -8.77 21.26 5.91
C LYS A 2 -9.48 20.20 5.03
N LEU A 3 -8.78 19.14 4.61
CA LEU A 3 -9.32 18.07 3.79
C LEU A 3 -10.42 17.30 4.54
N VAL A 4 -10.16 16.91 5.80
CA VAL A 4 -11.14 16.15 6.61
C VAL A 4 -12.39 16.99 6.92
N ASN A 5 -12.20 18.28 7.18
CA ASN A 5 -13.31 19.20 7.45
C ASN A 5 -14.14 19.55 6.19
N TYR A 6 -13.61 19.29 5.00
CA TYR A 6 -14.32 19.52 3.74
C TYR A 6 -15.45 18.52 3.54
N PHE A 7 -15.27 17.28 4.03
CA PHE A 7 -16.27 16.23 3.89
C PHE A 7 -17.25 16.28 5.06
N GLY A 8 -18.54 16.28 4.74
CA GLY A 8 -19.61 16.22 5.74
C GLY A 8 -19.62 14.88 6.49
N PRO A 9 -20.42 14.75 7.56
CA PRO A 9 -20.46 13.56 8.43
C PRO A 9 -20.90 12.27 7.72
N SER A 10 -21.44 12.39 6.50
CA SER A 10 -21.86 11.23 5.68
C SER A 10 -20.73 10.60 4.84
N VAL A 11 -19.49 11.09 4.97
CA VAL A 11 -18.32 10.53 4.28
C VAL A 11 -17.39 9.93 5.32
N GLY A 12 -17.21 8.62 5.28
CA GLY A 12 -16.19 7.94 6.06
C GLY A 12 -14.82 8.23 5.46
N PHE A 13 -13.82 8.47 6.33
CA PHE A 13 -12.44 8.75 5.95
C PHE A 13 -11.51 7.84 6.74
N GLU A 14 -10.63 7.15 6.04
CA GLU A 14 -9.58 6.31 6.63
C GLU A 14 -8.23 6.65 6.00
N LEU A 15 -7.23 6.84 6.84
CA LEU A 15 -5.82 6.97 6.44
C LEU A 15 -5.09 5.71 6.86
N SER A 16 -4.62 4.95 5.87
CA SER A 16 -3.86 3.73 6.10
C SER A 16 -2.41 3.93 5.67
N VAL A 17 -1.47 3.56 6.53
CA VAL A 17 -0.05 3.48 6.21
C VAL A 17 0.33 2.01 6.18
N VAL A 18 0.71 1.53 5.01
CA VAL A 18 0.99 0.11 4.78
C VAL A 18 2.46 -0.05 4.45
N CYS A 19 3.14 -0.92 5.20
CA CYS A 19 4.53 -1.29 4.97
C CYS A 19 4.58 -2.77 4.56
N TYR A 20 5.29 -3.06 3.47
CA TYR A 20 5.49 -4.42 2.98
C TYR A 20 6.88 -4.57 2.37
N PRO A 21 7.42 -5.80 2.28
CA PRO A 21 8.73 -6.02 1.68
C PRO A 21 8.80 -5.51 0.25
N ALA A 22 9.88 -4.83 -0.08
CA ALA A 22 10.14 -4.32 -1.42
C ALA A 22 10.44 -5.45 -2.41
N ASP A 23 9.97 -5.34 -3.66
CA ASP A 23 10.36 -6.26 -4.71
C ASP A 23 11.76 -5.94 -5.24
N MET A 24 12.76 -6.61 -4.67
CA MET A 24 14.16 -6.40 -5.02
C MET A 24 14.49 -6.75 -6.49
N GLU A 25 13.71 -7.61 -7.15
CA GLU A 25 13.90 -7.88 -8.58
C GLU A 25 13.45 -6.70 -9.45
N GLU A 26 12.37 -6.03 -9.06
CA GLU A 26 11.89 -4.82 -9.72
C GLU A 26 12.90 -3.69 -9.55
N TYR A 27 13.41 -3.49 -8.32
CA TYR A 27 14.47 -2.51 -8.06
C TYR A 27 15.74 -2.78 -8.86
N ARG A 28 16.18 -4.03 -8.96
CA ARG A 28 17.34 -4.39 -9.80
C ARG A 28 17.15 -3.99 -11.26
N LYS A 29 15.94 -4.17 -11.81
CA LYS A 29 15.65 -3.77 -13.19
C LYS A 29 15.66 -2.27 -13.40
N ILE A 30 15.09 -1.52 -12.44
CA ILE A 30 15.04 -0.05 -12.49
C ILE A 30 16.43 0.57 -12.32
N LEU A 31 17.25 0.01 -11.41
CA LEU A 31 18.58 0.51 -11.10
C LEU A 31 19.67 -0.03 -12.02
N ALA A 32 19.37 -0.99 -12.88
CA ALA A 32 20.33 -1.54 -13.81
C ALA A 32 20.71 -0.51 -14.86
N ILE A 33 21.99 -0.17 -14.93
CA ILE A 33 22.55 0.65 -15.99
C ILE A 33 22.83 -0.29 -17.17
N PRO A 34 22.22 -0.04 -18.34
CA PRO A 34 22.36 -0.92 -19.49
C PRO A 34 23.83 -0.94 -20.00
N ALA A 35 24.30 -2.12 -20.37
CA ALA A 35 25.60 -2.27 -21.02
C ALA A 35 25.60 -1.57 -22.39
N GLN A 36 26.73 -0.94 -22.74
CA GLN A 36 26.91 -0.22 -24.01
C GLN A 36 27.91 -0.93 -24.94
N GLY A 37 28.50 -2.05 -24.49
CA GLY A 37 29.48 -2.82 -25.25
C GLY A 37 30.90 -2.22 -25.23
N ASP A 38 31.19 -1.34 -24.25
CA ASP A 38 32.49 -0.69 -24.10
C ASP A 38 33.25 -1.19 -22.86
N GLN A 39 34.48 -0.72 -22.68
CA GLN A 39 35.36 -1.08 -21.56
C GLN A 39 34.78 -0.67 -20.17
N PHE A 40 33.75 0.18 -20.11
CA PHE A 40 33.16 0.65 -18.88
C PHE A 40 31.97 -0.19 -18.40
N ASP A 41 31.60 -1.25 -19.11
CA ASP A 41 30.47 -2.10 -18.74
C ASP A 41 30.68 -2.79 -17.38
N VAL A 42 31.91 -3.10 -17.02
CA VAL A 42 32.24 -3.63 -15.70
C VAL A 42 31.91 -2.62 -14.61
N ILE A 43 32.26 -1.35 -14.81
CA ILE A 43 31.97 -0.27 -13.84
C ILE A 43 30.46 -0.02 -13.74
N ARG A 44 29.72 -0.05 -14.86
CA ARG A 44 28.26 0.10 -14.85
C ARG A 44 27.60 -0.99 -14.04
N LYS A 45 28.08 -2.23 -14.19
CA LYS A 45 27.57 -3.38 -13.41
C LYS A 45 27.86 -3.23 -11.93
N GLU A 46 29.10 -2.92 -11.56
CA GLU A 46 29.50 -2.70 -10.16
C GLU A 46 28.71 -1.57 -9.51
N TYR A 47 28.50 -0.48 -10.23
CA TYR A 47 27.70 0.65 -9.76
C TYR A 47 26.21 0.28 -9.57
N SER A 48 25.63 -0.46 -10.50
CA SER A 48 24.26 -0.99 -10.38
C SER A 48 24.14 -1.91 -9.16
N ASP A 49 25.11 -2.81 -8.95
CA ASP A 49 25.12 -3.70 -7.79
C ASP A 49 25.29 -2.93 -6.47
N MET A 50 26.07 -1.85 -6.47
CA MET A 50 26.23 -0.96 -5.32
C MET A 50 24.90 -0.26 -4.99
N LEU A 51 24.20 0.29 -5.98
CA LEU A 51 22.89 0.93 -5.80
C LEU A 51 21.86 -0.06 -5.23
N VAL A 52 21.82 -1.27 -5.77
CA VAL A 52 20.93 -2.33 -5.25
C VAL A 52 21.25 -2.65 -3.79
N ARG A 53 22.52 -2.74 -3.41
CA ARG A 53 22.92 -2.97 -2.01
C ARG A 53 22.54 -1.82 -1.08
N GLN A 54 22.56 -0.58 -1.55
CA GLN A 54 22.11 0.57 -0.74
C GLN A 54 20.60 0.54 -0.51
N VAL A 55 19.81 0.27 -1.56
CA VAL A 55 18.35 0.16 -1.46
C VAL A 55 17.95 -1.05 -0.62
N SER A 56 18.71 -2.17 -0.70
CA SER A 56 18.41 -3.37 0.09
C SER A 56 18.58 -3.21 1.60
N LYS A 57 19.15 -2.11 2.08
CA LYS A 57 19.20 -1.80 3.52
C LYS A 57 17.83 -1.37 4.08
N SER A 58 16.95 -0.83 3.23
CA SER A 58 15.56 -0.52 3.55
C SER A 58 14.65 -1.51 2.82
N HIS A 59 14.42 -2.66 3.43
CA HIS A 59 13.69 -3.78 2.81
C HIS A 59 12.19 -3.57 2.65
N TYR A 60 11.67 -2.40 3.05
CA TYR A 60 10.23 -2.15 3.08
C TYR A 60 9.84 -0.95 2.22
N GLU A 61 8.79 -1.14 1.43
CA GLU A 61 8.06 -0.04 0.80
C GLU A 61 6.96 0.43 1.74
N ARG A 62 6.82 1.74 1.86
CA ARG A 62 5.73 2.35 2.59
C ARG A 62 4.76 3.01 1.62
N ARG A 63 3.49 2.66 1.73
CA ARG A 63 2.41 3.25 0.94
C ARG A 63 1.40 3.90 1.86
N ILE A 64 1.04 5.14 1.56
CA ILE A 64 0.00 5.87 2.26
C ILE A 64 -1.25 5.82 1.39
N CYS A 65 -2.33 5.29 1.94
CA CYS A 65 -3.61 5.16 1.25
C CYS A 65 -4.68 5.97 1.99
N VAL A 66 -5.49 6.69 1.22
CA VAL A 66 -6.67 7.38 1.73
C VAL A 66 -7.90 6.69 1.17
N THR A 67 -8.77 6.21 2.05
CA THR A 67 -10.00 5.52 1.67
C THR A 67 -11.20 6.36 2.05
N PHE A 68 -12.13 6.53 1.12
CA PHE A 68 -13.39 7.20 1.34
C PHE A 68 -14.54 6.21 1.26
N THR A 69 -15.46 6.30 2.19
CA THR A 69 -16.68 5.49 2.22
C THR A 69 -17.89 6.40 2.23
N ILE A 70 -18.87 6.11 1.41
CA ILE A 70 -20.13 6.84 1.35
C ILE A 70 -21.31 5.88 1.40
N GLU A 71 -22.44 6.37 1.90
CA GLU A 71 -23.73 5.72 1.75
C GLU A 71 -24.46 6.30 0.54
N ALA A 72 -25.08 5.44 -0.27
CA ALA A 72 -25.83 5.83 -1.44
C ALA A 72 -26.97 4.82 -1.71
N GLU A 73 -28.07 5.31 -2.22
CA GLU A 73 -29.27 4.49 -2.54
C GLU A 73 -29.03 3.54 -3.72
N ASN A 74 -28.16 3.92 -4.64
CA ASN A 74 -27.86 3.13 -5.83
C ASN A 74 -26.45 3.38 -6.36
N ILE A 75 -25.96 2.46 -7.22
CA ILE A 75 -24.62 2.49 -7.79
C ILE A 75 -24.36 3.76 -8.63
N LYS A 76 -25.38 4.26 -9.35
CA LYS A 76 -25.21 5.45 -10.20
C LYS A 76 -24.91 6.69 -9.34
N GLN A 77 -25.68 6.87 -8.26
CA GLN A 77 -25.47 7.95 -7.30
C GLN A 77 -24.13 7.81 -6.59
N ALA A 78 -23.77 6.58 -6.14
CA ALA A 78 -22.49 6.29 -5.52
C ALA A 78 -21.33 6.66 -6.43
N ARG A 79 -21.36 6.24 -7.71
CA ARG A 79 -20.32 6.53 -8.68
C ARG A 79 -20.13 8.03 -8.90
N SER A 80 -21.21 8.77 -9.10
CA SER A 80 -21.15 10.22 -9.30
C SER A 80 -20.52 10.93 -8.10
N ARG A 81 -20.95 10.58 -6.87
CA ARG A 81 -20.47 11.17 -5.64
C ARG A 81 -18.99 10.82 -5.35
N LEU A 82 -18.60 9.55 -5.57
CA LEU A 82 -17.22 9.13 -5.41
C LEU A 82 -16.28 9.80 -6.44
N SER A 83 -16.71 9.95 -7.70
CA SER A 83 -15.91 10.65 -8.71
C SER A 83 -15.69 12.13 -8.37
N GLN A 84 -16.68 12.78 -7.76
CA GLN A 84 -16.51 14.15 -7.28
C GLN A 84 -15.52 14.19 -6.12
N ILE A 85 -15.65 13.32 -5.11
CA ILE A 85 -14.72 13.22 -3.97
C ILE A 85 -13.30 12.97 -4.47
N GLU A 86 -13.12 12.05 -5.42
CA GLU A 86 -11.82 11.73 -6.03
C GLU A 86 -11.17 12.98 -6.63
N SER A 87 -11.92 13.71 -7.45
CA SER A 87 -11.41 14.94 -8.10
C SER A 87 -11.03 16.00 -7.07
N ASP A 88 -11.86 16.20 -6.05
CA ASP A 88 -11.62 17.20 -5.00
C ASP A 88 -10.39 16.83 -4.16
N VAL A 89 -10.21 15.56 -3.81
CA VAL A 89 -9.07 15.05 -3.07
C VAL A 89 -7.78 15.24 -3.87
N ILE A 90 -7.75 14.84 -5.14
CA ILE A 90 -6.58 15.01 -6.01
C ILE A 90 -6.19 16.49 -6.12
N ASN A 91 -7.16 17.37 -6.29
CA ASN A 91 -6.91 18.81 -6.37
C ASN A 91 -6.34 19.38 -5.05
N HIS A 92 -6.85 18.94 -3.91
CA HIS A 92 -6.33 19.34 -2.60
C HIS A 92 -4.89 18.87 -2.37
N PHE A 93 -4.56 17.64 -2.74
CA PHE A 93 -3.18 17.13 -2.64
C PHE A 93 -2.25 17.86 -3.61
N ARG A 94 -2.70 18.13 -4.83
CA ARG A 94 -1.93 18.92 -5.81
C ARG A 94 -1.60 20.33 -5.31
N ALA A 95 -2.55 20.96 -4.61
CA ALA A 95 -2.32 22.27 -3.99
C ALA A 95 -1.28 22.25 -2.86
N LEU A 96 -1.00 21.06 -2.30
CA LEU A 96 0.05 20.83 -1.31
C LEU A 96 1.35 20.30 -1.93
N ALA A 97 1.48 20.31 -3.25
CA ALA A 97 2.58 19.71 -4.02
C ALA A 97 2.78 18.20 -3.73
N VAL A 98 1.69 17.49 -3.38
CA VAL A 98 1.67 16.06 -3.17
C VAL A 98 0.96 15.40 -4.35
N GLU A 99 1.59 14.40 -4.94
CA GLU A 99 0.97 13.60 -5.99
C GLU A 99 0.05 12.54 -5.36
N ALA A 100 -1.18 12.46 -5.86
CA ALA A 100 -2.15 11.45 -5.47
C ALA A 100 -2.81 10.87 -6.73
N ALA A 101 -2.92 9.56 -6.79
CA ALA A 101 -3.57 8.84 -7.88
C ALA A 101 -4.63 7.88 -7.34
N PRO A 102 -5.77 7.72 -8.03
CA PRO A 102 -6.77 6.75 -7.64
C PRO A 102 -6.24 5.32 -7.84
N MET A 103 -6.51 4.46 -6.88
CA MET A 103 -6.13 3.05 -6.94
C MET A 103 -7.26 2.23 -7.55
N ASN A 104 -6.96 1.51 -8.61
CA ASN A 104 -7.92 0.58 -9.19
C ASN A 104 -8.07 -0.72 -8.38
N GLY A 105 -9.05 -1.56 -8.73
CA GLY A 105 -9.33 -2.79 -7.99
C GLY A 105 -8.18 -3.80 -8.01
N TYR A 106 -7.43 -3.89 -9.11
CA TYR A 106 -6.26 -4.76 -9.22
C TYR A 106 -5.14 -4.30 -8.27
N GLU A 107 -4.81 -3.00 -8.30
CA GLU A 107 -3.78 -2.41 -7.45
C GLU A 107 -4.12 -2.56 -5.97
N ARG A 108 -5.40 -2.39 -5.61
CA ARG A 108 -5.88 -2.62 -4.25
C ARG A 108 -5.68 -4.07 -3.80
N LEU A 109 -6.05 -5.03 -4.65
CA LEU A 109 -5.83 -6.45 -4.37
C LEU A 109 -4.33 -6.78 -4.26
N ALA A 110 -3.49 -6.18 -5.11
CA ALA A 110 -2.03 -6.35 -5.05
C ALA A 110 -1.43 -5.86 -3.74
N VAL A 111 -1.90 -4.72 -3.20
CA VAL A 111 -1.49 -4.23 -1.88
C VAL A 111 -1.89 -5.22 -0.78
N PHE A 112 -3.14 -5.68 -0.75
CA PHE A 112 -3.57 -6.69 0.22
C PHE A 112 -2.77 -7.98 0.11
N HIS A 113 -2.50 -8.44 -1.10
CA HIS A 113 -1.66 -9.62 -1.32
C HIS A 113 -0.26 -9.44 -0.71
N LYS A 114 0.40 -8.29 -0.97
CA LYS A 114 1.71 -7.98 -0.38
C LYS A 114 1.68 -7.97 1.15
N CYS A 115 0.63 -7.42 1.76
CA CYS A 115 0.47 -7.39 3.22
C CYS A 115 0.25 -8.77 3.84
N LEU A 116 -0.36 -9.69 3.11
CA LEU A 116 -0.67 -11.03 3.58
C LEU A 116 0.41 -12.07 3.26
N HIS A 117 1.42 -11.71 2.44
CA HIS A 117 2.53 -12.57 2.01
C HIS A 117 3.88 -11.91 2.31
N LEU A 118 4.10 -11.47 3.55
CA LEU A 118 5.28 -10.70 3.95
C LEU A 118 6.59 -11.46 3.76
N GLU A 119 6.60 -12.77 4.01
CA GLU A 119 7.82 -13.61 3.94
C GLU A 119 7.87 -14.49 2.69
N GLU A 120 6.76 -14.58 1.97
CA GLU A 120 6.67 -15.33 0.73
C GLU A 120 6.47 -14.35 -0.44
N PRO A 121 7.51 -13.94 -1.17
CA PRO A 121 7.39 -13.02 -2.30
C PRO A 121 6.73 -13.71 -3.51
N ARG A 122 5.48 -14.08 -3.36
CA ARG A 122 4.66 -14.62 -4.45
C ARG A 122 4.24 -13.47 -5.33
N LYS A 123 4.55 -13.57 -6.63
CA LYS A 123 4.04 -12.59 -7.60
C LYS A 123 2.51 -12.65 -7.63
N PHE A 124 1.87 -11.53 -7.36
CA PHE A 124 0.42 -11.42 -7.49
C PHE A 124 0.01 -11.60 -8.94
N ARG A 125 -0.79 -12.64 -9.20
CA ARG A 125 -1.33 -12.97 -10.51
C ARG A 125 -2.84 -13.02 -10.42
N PHE A 126 -3.49 -11.99 -10.90
CA PHE A 126 -4.93 -11.87 -10.87
C PHE A 126 -5.44 -11.36 -12.21
N ASN A 127 -6.53 -11.99 -12.70
CA ASN A 127 -7.23 -11.55 -13.89
C ASN A 127 -8.73 -11.61 -13.61
N TRP A 128 -9.44 -10.51 -13.86
CA TRP A 128 -10.88 -10.41 -13.69
C TRP A 128 -11.65 -11.46 -14.49
N ASP A 129 -11.19 -11.77 -15.71
CA ASP A 129 -11.84 -12.77 -16.59
C ASP A 129 -11.74 -14.21 -16.04
N SER A 130 -10.80 -14.45 -15.13
CA SER A 130 -10.64 -15.78 -14.52
C SER A 130 -11.68 -16.07 -13.44
N LEU A 131 -12.25 -15.06 -12.79
CA LEU A 131 -13.25 -15.24 -11.72
C LEU A 131 -14.45 -16.05 -12.19
N ASN A 132 -15.00 -15.72 -13.36
CA ASN A 132 -16.16 -16.40 -13.93
C ASN A 132 -15.86 -17.84 -14.35
N LYS A 133 -14.60 -18.16 -14.63
CA LYS A 133 -14.17 -19.48 -15.13
C LYS A 133 -13.78 -20.44 -14.02
N THR A 134 -13.22 -19.91 -12.93
CA THR A 134 -12.63 -20.72 -11.84
C THR A 134 -13.58 -20.92 -10.67
N GLY A 135 -14.64 -20.11 -10.55
CA GLY A 135 -15.52 -20.10 -9.36
C GLY A 135 -14.86 -19.53 -8.11
N LEU A 136 -13.62 -19.04 -8.22
CA LEU A 136 -12.89 -18.37 -7.13
C LEU A 136 -13.35 -16.93 -6.98
N SER A 137 -13.31 -16.43 -5.75
CA SER A 137 -13.54 -15.01 -5.46
C SER A 137 -12.21 -14.23 -5.49
N SER A 138 -12.26 -12.90 -5.57
CA SER A 138 -11.07 -12.06 -5.47
C SER A 138 -10.30 -12.27 -4.15
N LYS A 139 -10.98 -12.70 -3.08
CA LYS A 139 -10.38 -13.02 -1.78
C LYS A 139 -9.47 -14.23 -1.83
N ASP A 140 -9.80 -15.22 -2.66
CA ASP A 140 -9.00 -16.45 -2.79
C ASP A 140 -7.63 -16.17 -3.41
N TYR A 141 -7.53 -15.14 -4.26
CA TYR A 141 -6.25 -14.73 -4.87
C TYR A 141 -5.31 -13.98 -3.93
N ILE A 142 -5.84 -13.37 -2.88
CA ILE A 142 -5.04 -12.66 -1.87
C ILE A 142 -4.87 -13.46 -0.58
N ALA A 143 -5.58 -14.58 -0.43
CA ALA A 143 -5.52 -15.39 0.78
C ALA A 143 -4.11 -15.95 1.00
N PRO A 144 -3.57 -15.85 2.23
CA PRO A 144 -2.32 -16.49 2.59
C PRO A 144 -2.50 -18.01 2.71
N SER A 145 -1.39 -18.74 2.82
CA SER A 145 -1.39 -20.20 2.94
C SER A 145 -2.15 -20.71 4.16
N SER A 146 -2.19 -19.93 5.23
CA SER A 146 -2.92 -20.26 6.45
C SER A 146 -3.21 -19.03 7.31
N PHE A 147 -4.30 -19.13 8.09
CA PHE A 147 -4.60 -18.22 9.21
C PHE A 147 -4.73 -19.03 10.49
N LEU A 148 -4.13 -18.54 11.58
CA LEU A 148 -4.23 -19.16 12.89
C LEU A 148 -4.47 -18.08 13.95
N PHE A 149 -5.64 -18.13 14.60
CA PHE A 149 -6.09 -17.20 15.65
C PHE A 149 -6.32 -17.97 16.97
N LYS A 150 -5.32 -18.70 17.45
CA LYS A 150 -5.44 -19.49 18.68
C LYS A 150 -5.15 -18.70 19.96
N GLU A 151 -4.36 -17.64 19.85
CA GLU A 151 -3.89 -16.87 20.98
C GLU A 151 -4.52 -15.48 20.98
N GLY A 152 -4.94 -14.97 22.13
CA GLY A 152 -5.61 -13.66 22.23
C GLY A 152 -4.70 -12.45 21.95
N ARG A 153 -3.38 -12.64 21.86
CA ARG A 153 -2.40 -11.57 21.65
C ARG A 153 -1.75 -11.60 20.28
N TYR A 154 -1.69 -12.78 19.66
CA TYR A 154 -0.99 -13.01 18.41
C TYR A 154 -1.88 -13.78 17.44
N PHE A 155 -1.65 -13.55 16.17
CA PHE A 155 -2.20 -14.38 15.11
C PHE A 155 -1.07 -14.74 14.13
N ARG A 156 -1.26 -15.81 13.38
CA ARG A 156 -0.34 -16.19 12.31
C ARG A 156 -1.01 -16.04 10.96
N VAL A 157 -0.24 -15.53 10.01
CA VAL A 157 -0.62 -15.40 8.60
C VAL A 157 0.48 -16.03 7.77
N GLY A 158 0.24 -17.26 7.28
CA GLY A 158 1.31 -18.05 6.70
C GLY A 158 2.43 -18.30 7.72
N PRO A 159 3.70 -18.03 7.36
CA PRO A 159 4.84 -18.15 8.27
C PRO A 159 4.96 -16.95 9.24
N SER A 160 4.32 -15.83 8.95
CA SER A 160 4.47 -14.58 9.71
C SER A 160 3.61 -14.56 10.97
N VAL A 161 4.10 -13.91 12.02
CA VAL A 161 3.37 -13.66 13.27
C VAL A 161 2.97 -12.20 13.34
N GLY A 162 1.70 -11.93 13.58
CA GLY A 162 1.14 -10.59 13.72
C GLY A 162 0.53 -10.34 15.09
N ALA A 163 0.48 -9.08 15.45
CA ALA A 163 -0.26 -8.57 16.60
C ALA A 163 -1.01 -7.30 16.22
N VAL A 164 -2.15 -7.06 16.85
CA VAL A 164 -2.91 -5.82 16.70
C VAL A 164 -2.80 -5.03 18.00
N SER A 165 -2.43 -3.76 17.88
CA SER A 165 -2.38 -2.82 18.99
C SER A 165 -3.24 -1.60 18.67
N PHE A 166 -3.93 -1.08 19.69
CA PHE A 166 -4.68 0.16 19.56
C PHE A 166 -3.95 1.29 20.29
N LEU A 167 -3.78 2.40 19.59
CA LEU A 167 -3.30 3.64 20.19
C LEU A 167 -4.47 4.62 20.27
N GLN A 168 -4.90 4.93 21.50
CA GLN A 168 -5.91 5.94 21.75
C GLN A 168 -5.24 7.22 22.24
N ILE A 169 -5.38 8.29 21.47
CA ILE A 169 -4.84 9.60 21.82
C ILE A 169 -5.96 10.41 22.48
N GLN A 170 -5.81 10.68 23.77
CA GLN A 170 -6.80 11.45 24.56
C GLN A 170 -6.53 12.95 24.55
N ALA A 171 -5.42 13.40 23.95
CA ALA A 171 -5.07 14.80 23.88
C ALA A 171 -5.98 15.57 22.91
N THR A 172 -6.45 16.75 23.35
CA THR A 172 -7.28 17.67 22.55
C THR A 172 -6.51 18.31 21.39
N LYS A 173 -5.18 18.29 21.44
CA LYS A 173 -4.30 18.79 20.38
C LYS A 173 -3.29 17.71 20.04
N LEU A 174 -3.25 17.35 18.76
CA LEU A 174 -2.20 16.51 18.16
C LEU A 174 -1.07 17.43 17.70
N TYR A 175 0.14 17.16 18.17
CA TYR A 175 1.33 17.82 17.67
C TYR A 175 1.82 17.07 16.42
N ASP A 176 2.25 17.81 15.40
CA ASP A 176 2.79 17.23 14.14
C ASP A 176 3.98 16.31 14.40
N THR A 177 4.73 16.55 15.48
CA THR A 177 5.85 15.70 15.93
C THR A 177 5.41 14.29 16.30
N LEU A 178 4.22 14.10 16.91
CA LEU A 178 3.71 12.77 17.25
C LEU A 178 3.34 11.97 15.99
N LEU A 179 2.66 12.61 15.05
CA LEU A 179 2.29 11.97 13.79
C LEU A 179 3.54 11.58 12.99
N ASN A 180 4.54 12.47 12.94
CA ASN A 180 5.80 12.18 12.28
C ASN A 180 6.56 11.03 12.97
N ALA A 181 6.55 10.95 14.30
CA ALA A 181 7.16 9.85 15.03
C ALA A 181 6.47 8.52 14.72
N LEU A 182 5.11 8.50 14.70
CA LEU A 182 4.35 7.29 14.37
C LEU A 182 4.58 6.83 12.93
N LEU A 183 4.69 7.76 11.99
CA LEU A 183 4.91 7.45 10.57
C LEU A 183 6.35 7.02 10.26
N ASN A 184 7.31 7.37 11.11
CA ASN A 184 8.74 7.08 10.92
C ASN A 184 9.28 6.05 11.93
N ILE A 185 8.42 5.24 12.54
CA ILE A 185 8.87 4.09 13.33
C ILE A 185 9.59 3.14 12.36
N GLU A 186 10.90 3.04 12.54
CA GLU A 186 11.71 2.04 11.86
C GLU A 186 11.53 0.71 12.58
N SER A 187 11.23 -0.33 11.81
CA SER A 187 11.10 -1.71 12.29
C SER A 187 12.46 -2.41 12.29
#